data_d95a98fb52c5fa3b05f4a243bf63d25c
#
_entry.id   d95a98fb52c5fa3b05f4a243bf63d25c
#
_cell.length_a   1.000
_cell.length_b   1.000
_cell.length_c   1.000
_cell.angle_alpha   90.00
_cell.angle_beta   90.00
_cell.angle_gamma   90.00
#
_symmetry.space_group_name_H-M   'P 1'
#
loop_
_entity.id
_entity.type
_entity.pdbx_description
1 polymer ?
#
loop_
_entity_poly.entity_id
_entity_poly.type
_entity_poly.pdbx_seq_one_letter_code
_entity_poly.pdbx_strand_id
1 'polypeptide(L)'
;MHLKNNTLLQGGKYKIERFIASGGFGCTYEAYHTLLDMRVALKEFFVSDFCNRDEKTGQVSVATKSKVELISKLKKKFMDEARALYKMKHPGIVRVIDVFEENGTAYYAMEYIDGQSLSDVVKKRSKLPEAGAVGYIRQVAEALKYVHSLNRLHLDIKPGNIMLGKDGKAVLIDFGASKHYDDETGENTSTLLGINTKGYAPVEQVNQSFKSFSPATDIYALGATLYKLLTGITPPSSTLLHSEEATLEPLPSTISPATRKAVDSAMQLLRKNRSQSVEEWMGMFVDDEKTNVDVVVPESTPASKPNPTPTLGPKSARLSGWKWIISGVVAAAIIISFAIGQQEKNESPDMGDNDIIAANQINSEDSQHQSTTGTLNGYDWVDLGLSVKWATQNVGSTSPSDYGDNFAWGDTRPKSRYDWDNCFDCLDDVGDSWDTYKIGGKTSISPTSGHDTARENWGGTWRLPAEAEFEELCNKCDWTWTSQGGQEGYKVTGPNGNSIFLPAAGWRDGTGRIGVGGYGHYWSSTLSSSSSYDACGLSFGSGGHDTYDLYRSFGQSVRPVTD
;
A
#
# COMPACT_ATOMS: atom_id res chain seq x y z
N MET A 1 -12.37 11.30 10.01
CA MET A 1 -11.97 9.88 9.99
C MET A 1 -10.91 9.50 11.03
N HIS A 2 -10.18 10.42 11.65
CA HIS A 2 -9.20 10.16 12.72
C HIS A 2 -9.83 10.31 14.13
N LEU A 3 -9.17 9.81 15.17
CA LEU A 3 -9.56 9.98 16.56
C LEU A 3 -9.52 11.46 16.94
N LYS A 4 -10.47 11.87 17.77
CA LYS A 4 -10.54 13.25 18.30
C LYS A 4 -9.49 13.47 19.38
N ASN A 5 -9.03 14.71 19.54
CA ASN A 5 -8.18 15.09 20.65
C ASN A 5 -8.88 14.76 21.98
N ASN A 6 -8.11 14.39 22.98
CA ASN A 6 -8.56 13.93 24.29
C ASN A 6 -9.30 12.58 24.31
N THR A 7 -9.35 11.83 23.19
CA THR A 7 -9.80 10.44 23.21
C THR A 7 -8.90 9.63 24.13
N LEU A 8 -9.51 8.85 25.02
CA LEU A 8 -8.80 7.95 25.94
C LEU A 8 -8.84 6.54 25.39
N LEU A 9 -7.69 5.87 25.42
CA LEU A 9 -7.52 4.48 25.01
C LEU A 9 -6.92 3.66 26.16
N GLN A 10 -7.18 2.35 26.15
CA GLN A 10 -6.78 1.41 27.20
C GLN A 10 -7.17 1.88 28.62
N GLY A 11 -8.44 2.22 28.79
CA GLY A 11 -8.92 2.67 30.10
C GLY A 11 -8.26 3.95 30.60
N GLY A 12 -7.80 4.82 29.70
CA GLY A 12 -7.14 6.08 30.01
C GLY A 12 -5.61 6.02 30.11
N LYS A 13 -5.00 4.87 29.79
CA LYS A 13 -3.54 4.73 29.73
C LYS A 13 -2.92 5.64 28.69
N TYR A 14 -3.59 5.80 27.53
CA TYR A 14 -3.19 6.71 26.46
C TYR A 14 -4.26 7.78 26.24
N LYS A 15 -3.82 9.04 26.16
CA LYS A 15 -4.66 10.18 25.83
C LYS A 15 -4.18 10.77 24.51
N ILE A 16 -5.03 10.84 23.50
CA ILE A 16 -4.71 11.45 22.20
C ILE A 16 -4.57 12.96 22.39
N GLU A 17 -3.41 13.50 22.05
CA GLU A 17 -3.15 14.95 22.09
C GLU A 17 -3.49 15.60 20.74
N ARG A 18 -2.99 15.04 19.63
CA ARG A 18 -3.30 15.52 18.28
C ARG A 18 -3.02 14.45 17.22
N PHE A 19 -3.69 14.60 16.10
CA PHE A 19 -3.39 13.89 14.87
C PHE A 19 -2.07 14.42 14.26
N ILE A 20 -1.21 13.51 13.78
CA ILE A 20 0.07 13.84 13.11
C ILE A 20 -0.07 13.64 11.61
N ALA A 21 -0.42 12.43 11.17
CA ALA A 21 -0.46 12.06 9.75
C ALA A 21 -1.32 10.82 9.53
N SER A 22 -1.81 10.65 8.30
CA SER A 22 -2.36 9.40 7.79
C SER A 22 -1.46 8.85 6.67
N GLY A 23 -1.42 7.52 6.55
CA GLY A 23 -0.76 6.81 5.47
C GLY A 23 -1.66 5.66 5.00
N GLY A 24 -1.22 4.89 4.01
CA GLY A 24 -2.02 3.81 3.41
C GLY A 24 -2.56 2.76 4.38
N PHE A 25 -1.92 2.60 5.55
CA PHE A 25 -2.28 1.58 6.55
C PHE A 25 -2.79 2.12 7.87
N GLY A 26 -2.85 3.44 8.04
CA GLY A 26 -3.31 3.94 9.33
C GLY A 26 -3.03 5.40 9.61
N CYS A 27 -3.38 5.77 10.81
CA CYS A 27 -3.23 7.10 11.35
C CYS A 27 -2.16 7.11 12.44
N THR A 28 -1.37 8.18 12.49
CA THR A 28 -0.39 8.41 13.55
C THR A 28 -0.80 9.62 14.38
N TYR A 29 -0.70 9.47 15.68
CA TYR A 29 -1.08 10.49 16.66
C TYR A 29 0.07 10.80 17.62
N GLU A 30 0.17 12.04 18.06
CA GLU A 30 0.83 12.35 19.32
C GLU A 30 -0.13 12.02 20.45
N ALA A 31 0.33 11.22 21.40
CA ALA A 31 -0.46 10.82 22.56
C ALA A 31 0.39 10.93 23.84
N TYR A 32 -0.30 10.96 24.96
CA TYR A 32 0.31 11.01 26.29
C TYR A 32 0.07 9.72 27.04
N HIS A 33 1.13 9.08 27.50
CA HIS A 33 1.05 7.90 28.36
C HIS A 33 0.87 8.35 29.80
N THR A 34 -0.34 8.30 30.30
CA THR A 34 -0.74 8.92 31.59
C THR A 34 -0.03 8.32 32.82
N LEU A 35 0.29 7.01 32.77
CA LEU A 35 0.95 6.33 33.90
C LEU A 35 2.49 6.53 33.90
N LEU A 36 3.10 6.71 32.73
CA LEU A 36 4.54 6.93 32.62
C LEU A 36 4.91 8.41 32.51
N ASP A 37 3.91 9.28 32.47
CA ASP A 37 4.06 10.74 32.41
C ASP A 37 4.95 11.16 31.22
N MET A 38 4.69 10.60 30.02
CA MET A 38 5.53 10.84 28.84
C MET A 38 4.72 10.89 27.53
N ARG A 39 5.24 11.65 26.57
CA ARG A 39 4.71 11.65 25.20
C ARG A 39 5.10 10.36 24.47
N VAL A 40 4.18 9.87 23.66
CA VAL A 40 4.37 8.73 22.75
C VAL A 40 3.82 9.06 21.37
N ALA A 41 4.33 8.42 20.34
CA ALA A 41 3.65 8.36 19.06
C ALA A 41 2.79 7.10 19.04
N LEU A 42 1.52 7.24 18.70
CA LEU A 42 0.58 6.13 18.62
C LEU A 42 0.17 5.92 17.18
N LYS A 43 0.46 4.75 16.62
CA LYS A 43 0.04 4.36 15.27
C LYS A 43 -1.18 3.46 15.37
N GLU A 44 -2.23 3.80 14.63
CA GLU A 44 -3.47 3.08 14.54
C GLU A 44 -3.57 2.39 13.18
N PHE A 45 -3.98 1.12 13.15
CA PHE A 45 -4.34 0.46 11.92
C PHE A 45 -5.69 1.00 11.43
N PHE A 46 -5.70 1.69 10.30
CA PHE A 46 -6.92 2.22 9.70
C PHE A 46 -6.73 2.38 8.20
N VAL A 47 -7.31 1.47 7.43
CA VAL A 47 -7.29 1.53 5.95
C VAL A 47 -8.54 2.28 5.52
N SER A 48 -8.39 3.55 5.17
CA SER A 48 -9.50 4.48 4.87
C SER A 48 -10.45 3.96 3.80
N ASP A 49 -9.91 3.21 2.84
CA ASP A 49 -10.63 2.69 1.68
C ASP A 49 -11.56 1.53 2.02
N PHE A 50 -11.24 0.82 3.11
CA PHE A 50 -11.96 -0.40 3.51
C PHE A 50 -12.57 -0.32 4.91
N CYS A 51 -12.29 0.73 5.67
CA CYS A 51 -12.73 0.88 7.05
C CYS A 51 -13.53 2.15 7.25
N ASN A 52 -14.63 2.04 7.97
CA ASN A 52 -15.43 3.16 8.45
C ASN A 52 -15.24 3.33 9.95
N ARG A 53 -15.23 4.58 10.42
CA ARG A 53 -15.24 4.91 11.85
C ARG A 53 -16.56 5.53 12.24
N ASP A 54 -17.17 5.00 13.29
CA ASP A 54 -18.29 5.65 13.96
C ASP A 54 -17.80 6.89 14.74
N GLU A 55 -18.35 8.04 14.42
CA GLU A 55 -17.90 9.32 15.01
C GLU A 55 -18.23 9.49 16.50
N LYS A 56 -19.20 8.74 17.03
CA LYS A 56 -19.63 8.85 18.41
C LYS A 56 -18.86 7.88 19.33
N THR A 57 -18.66 6.66 18.86
CA THR A 57 -18.04 5.60 19.65
C THR A 57 -16.54 5.42 19.34
N GLY A 58 -16.07 5.93 18.18
CA GLY A 58 -14.71 5.69 17.70
C GLY A 58 -14.51 4.29 17.12
N GLN A 59 -15.53 3.42 17.11
CA GLN A 59 -15.45 2.05 16.59
C GLN A 59 -15.15 2.03 15.11
N VAL A 60 -14.22 1.15 14.73
CA VAL A 60 -13.85 0.88 13.34
C VAL A 60 -14.57 -0.39 12.88
N SER A 61 -15.17 -0.32 11.72
CA SER A 61 -15.84 -1.45 11.06
C SER A 61 -15.37 -1.55 9.61
N VAL A 62 -15.36 -2.76 9.07
CA VAL A 62 -15.02 -2.99 7.65
C VAL A 62 -16.22 -2.61 6.78
N ALA A 63 -15.99 -1.80 5.76
CA ALA A 63 -17.04 -1.24 4.92
C ALA A 63 -17.83 -2.31 4.15
N THR A 64 -17.18 -3.39 3.71
CA THR A 64 -17.80 -4.46 2.94
C THR A 64 -17.44 -5.84 3.48
N LYS A 65 -18.40 -6.78 3.40
CA LYS A 65 -18.18 -8.17 3.87
C LYS A 65 -17.05 -8.88 3.14
N SER A 66 -16.86 -8.62 1.86
CA SER A 66 -15.80 -9.22 1.02
C SER A 66 -14.39 -8.84 1.46
N LYS A 67 -14.22 -7.69 2.13
CA LYS A 67 -12.90 -7.21 2.58
C LYS A 67 -12.56 -7.60 4.04
N VAL A 68 -13.44 -8.26 4.76
CA VAL A 68 -13.23 -8.62 6.19
C VAL A 68 -11.99 -9.49 6.39
N GLU A 69 -11.80 -10.50 5.54
CA GLU A 69 -10.65 -11.40 5.63
C GLU A 69 -9.35 -10.66 5.30
N LEU A 70 -9.35 -9.84 4.24
CA LEU A 70 -8.21 -9.01 3.86
C LEU A 70 -7.81 -8.07 5.01
N ILE A 71 -8.77 -7.31 5.56
CA ILE A 71 -8.51 -6.38 6.67
C ILE A 71 -8.01 -7.13 7.90
N SER A 72 -8.56 -8.32 8.20
CA SER A 72 -8.06 -9.16 9.30
C SER A 72 -6.60 -9.59 9.09
N LYS A 73 -6.23 -10.01 7.87
CA LYS A 73 -4.85 -10.34 7.50
C LYS A 73 -3.92 -9.12 7.63
N LEU A 74 -4.34 -7.96 7.13
CA LEU A 74 -3.58 -6.72 7.23
C LEU A 74 -3.41 -6.24 8.67
N LYS A 75 -4.48 -6.30 9.48
CA LYS A 75 -4.41 -5.98 10.92
C LYS A 75 -3.45 -6.89 11.67
N LYS A 76 -3.50 -8.20 11.41
CA LYS A 76 -2.55 -9.15 11.98
C LYS A 76 -1.11 -8.77 11.65
N LYS A 77 -0.81 -8.41 10.41
CA LYS A 77 0.54 -8.00 10.01
C LYS A 77 1.00 -6.71 10.66
N PHE A 78 0.14 -5.71 10.74
CA PHE A 78 0.42 -4.49 11.48
C PHE A 78 0.86 -4.80 12.92
N MET A 79 0.18 -5.76 13.57
CA MET A 79 0.58 -6.21 14.91
C MET A 79 1.89 -7.01 14.92
N ASP A 80 2.12 -7.84 13.91
CA ASP A 80 3.35 -8.64 13.80
C ASP A 80 4.57 -7.75 13.51
N GLU A 81 4.41 -6.70 12.70
CA GLU A 81 5.40 -5.64 12.51
C GLU A 81 5.75 -4.96 13.85
N ALA A 82 4.74 -4.51 14.60
CA ALA A 82 4.96 -3.89 15.90
C ALA A 82 5.68 -4.81 16.87
N ARG A 83 5.34 -6.12 16.89
CA ARG A 83 6.03 -7.14 17.70
C ARG A 83 7.47 -7.35 17.25
N ALA A 84 7.74 -7.28 15.95
CA ALA A 84 9.10 -7.37 15.42
C ALA A 84 9.93 -6.16 15.84
N LEU A 85 9.39 -4.95 15.68
CA LEU A 85 10.01 -3.71 16.12
C LEU A 85 10.30 -3.71 17.63
N TYR A 86 9.38 -4.21 18.45
CA TYR A 86 9.56 -4.33 19.90
C TYR A 86 10.80 -5.16 20.27
N LYS A 87 11.14 -6.17 19.45
CA LYS A 87 12.33 -7.01 19.65
C LYS A 87 13.62 -6.35 19.17
N MET A 88 13.55 -5.37 18.29
CA MET A 88 14.72 -4.67 17.77
C MET A 88 15.24 -3.68 18.81
N LYS A 89 16.55 -3.69 19.04
CA LYS A 89 17.23 -2.81 19.99
C LYS A 89 18.39 -2.12 19.31
N HIS A 90 18.12 -1.01 18.68
CA HIS A 90 19.13 -0.19 18.02
C HIS A 90 18.78 1.30 18.15
N PRO A 91 19.74 2.19 18.48
CA PRO A 91 19.46 3.61 18.72
C PRO A 91 18.94 4.37 17.47
N GLY A 92 19.20 3.86 16.28
CA GLY A 92 18.70 4.39 15.00
C GLY A 92 17.38 3.77 14.53
N ILE A 93 16.67 3.02 15.39
CA ILE A 93 15.36 2.42 15.09
C ILE A 93 14.38 2.84 16.17
N VAL A 94 13.19 3.28 15.77
CA VAL A 94 12.13 3.66 16.71
C VAL A 94 11.78 2.50 17.64
N ARG A 95 11.67 2.77 18.93
CA ARG A 95 11.34 1.76 19.94
C ARG A 95 9.82 1.66 20.12
N VAL A 96 9.25 0.49 19.88
CA VAL A 96 7.87 0.18 20.25
C VAL A 96 7.78 -0.07 21.76
N ILE A 97 6.76 0.48 22.38
CA ILE A 97 6.51 0.44 23.83
C ILE A 97 5.38 -0.54 24.14
N ASP A 98 4.31 -0.54 23.32
CA ASP A 98 3.11 -1.32 23.57
C ASP A 98 2.37 -1.64 22.27
N VAL A 99 1.59 -2.74 22.27
CA VAL A 99 0.74 -3.18 21.15
C VAL A 99 -0.59 -3.67 21.72
N PHE A 100 -1.71 -3.13 21.24
CA PHE A 100 -3.03 -3.49 21.76
C PHE A 100 -4.13 -3.39 20.70
N GLU A 101 -5.27 -4.01 20.96
CA GLU A 101 -6.49 -3.89 20.18
C GLU A 101 -7.56 -3.15 20.98
N GLU A 102 -8.24 -2.21 20.34
CA GLU A 102 -9.38 -1.46 20.88
C GLU A 102 -10.18 -0.87 19.71
N ASN A 103 -11.41 -0.48 19.93
CA ASN A 103 -12.29 0.15 18.93
C ASN A 103 -12.42 -0.64 17.61
N GLY A 104 -12.31 -1.98 17.65
CA GLY A 104 -12.38 -2.83 16.45
C GLY A 104 -11.13 -2.81 15.58
N THR A 105 -10.07 -2.09 16.01
CA THR A 105 -8.80 -1.98 15.29
C THR A 105 -7.60 -2.31 16.20
N ALA A 106 -6.40 -2.09 15.71
CA ALA A 106 -5.15 -2.32 16.43
C ALA A 106 -4.32 -1.04 16.52
N TYR A 107 -3.56 -0.93 17.58
CA TYR A 107 -2.68 0.19 17.88
C TYR A 107 -1.31 -0.31 18.31
N TYR A 108 -0.27 0.47 18.04
CA TYR A 108 0.97 0.36 18.79
C TYR A 108 1.49 1.73 19.21
N ALA A 109 2.00 1.78 20.44
CA ALA A 109 2.66 2.96 20.98
C ALA A 109 4.17 2.82 20.77
N MET A 110 4.80 3.89 20.34
CA MET A 110 6.24 3.97 20.13
C MET A 110 6.80 5.24 20.75
N GLU A 111 8.10 5.26 20.95
CA GLU A 111 8.83 6.42 21.43
C GLU A 111 8.50 7.66 20.58
N TYR A 112 8.18 8.76 21.25
CA TYR A 112 7.98 10.04 20.58
C TYR A 112 9.32 10.70 20.31
N ILE A 113 9.68 10.87 19.05
CA ILE A 113 10.92 11.54 18.65
C ILE A 113 10.61 13.03 18.54
N ASP A 114 11.11 13.81 19.50
CA ASP A 114 10.97 15.27 19.48
C ASP A 114 11.91 15.85 18.43
N GLY A 115 11.37 16.00 17.21
CA GLY A 115 12.14 16.39 16.04
C GLY A 115 11.28 16.61 14.80
N GLN A 116 11.90 16.46 13.65
CA GLN A 116 11.22 16.60 12.36
C GLN A 116 11.72 15.52 11.39
N SER A 117 10.92 15.17 10.39
CA SER A 117 11.37 14.25 9.36
C SER A 117 12.45 14.89 8.47
N LEU A 118 13.34 14.08 7.89
CA LEU A 118 14.28 14.60 6.87
C LEU A 118 13.54 15.18 5.66
N SER A 119 12.31 14.74 5.37
CA SER A 119 11.45 15.36 4.38
C SER A 119 11.12 16.81 4.74
N ASP A 120 10.76 17.08 5.99
CA ASP A 120 10.46 18.44 6.45
C ASP A 120 11.72 19.32 6.49
N VAL A 121 12.87 18.73 6.82
CA VAL A 121 14.16 19.43 6.76
C VAL A 121 14.46 19.87 5.33
N VAL A 122 14.31 18.97 4.34
CA VAL A 122 14.54 19.31 2.93
C VAL A 122 13.51 20.33 2.42
N LYS A 123 12.23 20.19 2.77
CA LYS A 123 11.21 21.18 2.42
C LYS A 123 11.57 22.60 2.91
N LYS A 124 12.13 22.71 4.12
CA LYS A 124 12.51 24.01 4.71
C LYS A 124 13.81 24.57 4.15
N ARG A 125 14.78 23.71 3.84
CA ARG A 125 16.16 24.12 3.46
C ARG A 125 16.45 23.96 1.96
N SER A 126 15.51 23.41 1.20
CA SER A 126 15.63 23.01 -0.21
C SER A 126 16.59 21.82 -0.40
N LYS A 127 17.75 21.81 0.24
CA LYS A 127 18.74 20.73 0.24
C LYS A 127 19.63 20.83 1.47
N LEU A 128 20.43 19.81 1.73
CA LEU A 128 21.38 19.75 2.83
C LEU A 128 22.83 19.92 2.33
N PRO A 129 23.74 20.48 3.16
CA PRO A 129 25.17 20.36 2.94
C PRO A 129 25.60 18.88 2.94
N GLU A 130 26.60 18.54 2.14
CA GLU A 130 27.07 17.16 1.97
C GLU A 130 27.42 16.47 3.30
N ALA A 131 28.22 17.12 4.15
CA ALA A 131 28.61 16.57 5.44
C ALA A 131 27.41 16.19 6.31
N GLY A 132 26.37 17.05 6.34
CA GLY A 132 25.13 16.77 7.06
C GLY A 132 24.33 15.63 6.46
N ALA A 133 24.15 15.62 5.12
CA ALA A 133 23.43 14.57 4.42
C ALA A 133 24.10 13.21 4.61
N VAL A 134 25.41 13.12 4.39
CA VAL A 134 26.21 11.90 4.58
C VAL A 134 26.20 11.46 6.04
N GLY A 135 26.32 12.42 7.00
CA GLY A 135 26.27 12.11 8.42
C GLY A 135 24.95 11.46 8.87
N TYR A 136 23.80 11.93 8.37
CA TYR A 136 22.51 11.31 8.67
C TYR A 136 22.35 9.96 7.98
N ILE A 137 22.75 9.88 6.72
CA ILE A 137 22.64 8.63 5.95
C ILE A 137 23.53 7.52 6.53
N ARG A 138 24.73 7.84 7.05
CA ARG A 138 25.56 6.88 7.77
C ARG A 138 24.85 6.33 9.02
N GLN A 139 24.15 7.15 9.79
CA GLN A 139 23.39 6.68 10.95
C GLN A 139 22.25 5.74 10.54
N VAL A 140 21.54 6.06 9.43
CA VAL A 140 20.51 5.20 8.85
C VAL A 140 21.11 3.89 8.33
N ALA A 141 22.26 3.95 7.68
CA ALA A 141 22.98 2.78 7.19
C ALA A 141 23.36 1.81 8.33
N GLU A 142 23.83 2.32 9.47
CA GLU A 142 24.11 1.47 10.66
C GLU A 142 22.83 0.81 11.19
N ALA A 143 21.70 1.52 11.20
CA ALA A 143 20.42 0.92 11.56
C ALA A 143 19.99 -0.18 10.57
N LEU A 144 20.16 0.05 9.26
CA LEU A 144 19.87 -0.95 8.24
C LEU A 144 20.77 -2.18 8.33
N LYS A 145 22.06 -2.00 8.58
CA LYS A 145 22.98 -3.10 8.83
C LYS A 145 22.46 -4.01 9.94
N TYR A 146 21.98 -3.43 11.05
CA TYR A 146 21.35 -4.19 12.12
C TYR A 146 20.07 -4.90 11.65
N VAL A 147 19.20 -4.24 10.89
CA VAL A 147 17.97 -4.85 10.32
C VAL A 147 18.33 -6.04 9.42
N HIS A 148 19.33 -5.87 8.54
CA HIS A 148 19.77 -6.92 7.62
C HIS A 148 20.41 -8.11 8.37
N SER A 149 21.08 -7.88 9.50
CA SER A 149 21.63 -8.96 10.34
C SER A 149 20.55 -9.84 10.98
N LEU A 150 19.29 -9.36 11.00
CA LEU A 150 18.11 -10.12 11.44
C LEU A 150 17.35 -10.76 10.28
N ASN A 151 17.97 -10.87 9.10
CA ASN A 151 17.34 -11.35 7.85
C ASN A 151 16.07 -10.58 7.49
N ARG A 152 16.07 -9.25 7.72
CA ARG A 152 14.95 -8.38 7.38
C ARG A 152 15.37 -7.27 6.44
N LEU A 153 14.42 -6.81 5.62
CA LEU A 153 14.53 -5.63 4.76
C LEU A 153 13.52 -4.58 5.23
N HIS A 154 13.86 -3.31 5.03
CA HIS A 154 12.96 -2.20 5.40
C HIS A 154 11.93 -1.91 4.29
N LEU A 155 12.37 -1.83 3.04
CA LEU A 155 11.60 -1.67 1.80
C LEU A 155 10.83 -0.34 1.63
N ASP A 156 10.95 0.61 2.57
CA ASP A 156 10.35 1.96 2.43
C ASP A 156 11.26 3.06 3.02
N ILE A 157 12.55 3.02 2.64
CA ILE A 157 13.52 4.04 3.06
C ILE A 157 13.30 5.29 2.22
N LYS A 158 12.98 6.39 2.88
CA LYS A 158 12.76 7.71 2.28
C LYS A 158 12.90 8.80 3.33
N PRO A 159 13.12 10.08 2.96
CA PRO A 159 13.25 11.16 3.92
C PRO A 159 12.08 11.29 4.91
N GLY A 160 10.86 10.91 4.50
CA GLY A 160 9.66 10.95 5.35
C GLY A 160 9.69 9.93 6.50
N ASN A 161 10.40 8.80 6.30
CA ASN A 161 10.51 7.71 7.27
C ASN A 161 11.78 7.78 8.13
N ILE A 162 12.50 8.91 8.09
CA ILE A 162 13.69 9.18 8.91
C ILE A 162 13.42 10.43 9.74
N MET A 163 13.28 10.24 11.04
CA MET A 163 13.14 11.36 12.00
C MET A 163 14.51 11.83 12.47
N LEU A 164 14.71 13.14 12.44
CA LEU A 164 15.86 13.80 13.03
C LEU A 164 15.47 14.38 14.40
N GLY A 165 15.96 13.76 15.46
CA GLY A 165 15.76 14.23 16.82
C GLY A 165 16.51 15.55 17.09
N LYS A 166 16.11 16.27 18.14
CA LYS A 166 16.79 17.50 18.59
C LYS A 166 18.24 17.23 19.04
N ASP A 167 18.56 16.00 19.39
CA ASP A 167 19.91 15.53 19.73
C ASP A 167 20.79 15.23 18.49
N GLY A 168 20.28 15.49 17.29
CA GLY A 168 21.00 15.25 16.03
C GLY A 168 21.01 13.79 15.57
N LYS A 169 20.27 12.89 16.22
CA LYS A 169 20.17 11.50 15.82
C LYS A 169 19.12 11.30 14.74
N ALA A 170 19.50 10.53 13.72
CA ALA A 170 18.59 10.05 12.69
C ALA A 170 18.02 8.69 13.11
N VAL A 171 16.70 8.57 13.14
CA VAL A 171 15.98 7.39 13.59
C VAL A 171 15.02 6.93 12.49
N LEU A 172 15.14 5.68 12.07
CA LEU A 172 14.18 5.03 11.18
C LEU A 172 12.87 4.78 11.91
N ILE A 173 11.79 5.20 11.26
CA ILE A 173 10.43 4.96 11.68
C ILE A 173 9.70 4.20 10.56
N ASP A 174 8.57 3.62 10.82
CA ASP A 174 7.68 3.01 9.83
C ASP A 174 8.29 1.81 9.05
N PHE A 175 8.09 0.63 9.61
CA PHE A 175 8.49 -0.65 9.05
C PHE A 175 7.33 -1.39 8.36
N GLY A 176 6.25 -0.68 7.98
CA GLY A 176 5.02 -1.24 7.42
C GLY A 176 5.22 -2.05 6.12
N ALA A 177 6.31 -1.82 5.42
CA ALA A 177 6.70 -2.60 4.26
C ALA A 177 7.75 -3.69 4.56
N SER A 178 8.25 -3.79 5.81
CA SER A 178 9.39 -4.64 6.16
C SER A 178 9.08 -6.13 5.98
N LYS A 179 10.10 -6.89 5.54
CA LYS A 179 9.98 -8.31 5.20
C LYS A 179 11.20 -9.12 5.62
N HIS A 180 10.98 -10.41 5.95
CA HIS A 180 12.04 -11.41 5.96
C HIS A 180 12.38 -11.80 4.51
N TYR A 181 13.67 -11.82 4.15
CA TYR A 181 14.06 -12.18 2.79
C TYR A 181 14.35 -13.68 2.60
N ASP A 182 14.37 -14.46 3.70
CA ASP A 182 14.51 -15.93 3.67
C ASP A 182 13.15 -16.67 3.59
N ASP A 183 12.02 -15.96 3.50
CA ASP A 183 10.70 -16.58 3.46
C ASP A 183 10.45 -17.19 2.08
N GLU A 184 10.69 -18.50 1.95
CA GLU A 184 10.39 -19.29 0.74
C GLU A 184 8.89 -19.46 0.48
N THR A 185 8.03 -19.16 1.46
CA THR A 185 6.59 -19.45 1.43
C THR A 185 5.77 -18.53 0.53
N GLY A 186 6.37 -17.47 -0.03
CA GLY A 186 5.73 -16.66 -1.08
C GLY A 186 4.46 -15.89 -0.69
N GLU A 187 3.91 -16.08 0.50
CA GLU A 187 2.72 -15.35 0.99
C GLU A 187 3.06 -13.92 1.37
N ASN A 188 2.96 -13.06 0.40
CA ASN A 188 3.34 -11.66 0.50
C ASN A 188 2.14 -10.76 0.71
N THR A 189 2.13 -10.06 1.80
CA THR A 189 1.12 -9.08 2.15
C THR A 189 1.51 -7.64 1.78
N SER A 190 2.80 -7.33 1.53
CA SER A 190 3.18 -6.10 0.84
C SER A 190 2.66 -6.05 -0.60
N THR A 191 2.33 -7.21 -1.18
CA THR A 191 1.67 -7.35 -2.49
C THR A 191 0.25 -6.79 -2.49
N LEU A 192 -0.44 -6.81 -1.35
CA LEU A 192 -1.85 -6.49 -1.29
C LEU A 192 -2.15 -4.98 -1.43
N LEU A 193 -1.16 -4.10 -1.29
CA LEU A 193 -1.38 -2.66 -1.33
C LEU A 193 -0.28 -1.87 -2.11
N GLY A 194 0.52 -2.54 -2.94
CA GLY A 194 1.41 -1.88 -3.91
C GLY A 194 2.28 -0.76 -3.35
N ILE A 195 2.86 -0.92 -2.12
CA ILE A 195 3.61 0.16 -1.48
C ILE A 195 4.95 0.34 -2.18
N ASN A 196 4.94 1.15 -3.21
CA ASN A 196 6.14 1.59 -3.89
C ASN A 196 6.23 3.10 -3.81
N THR A 197 7.12 3.61 -2.99
CA THR A 197 7.35 5.06 -2.96
C THR A 197 8.11 5.48 -4.21
N LYS A 198 7.43 6.19 -5.12
CA LYS A 198 7.97 6.67 -6.39
C LYS A 198 9.31 7.40 -6.19
N GLY A 199 10.31 7.02 -6.97
CA GLY A 199 11.68 7.56 -6.90
C GLY A 199 12.59 6.88 -5.88
N TYR A 200 12.07 6.08 -4.92
CA TYR A 200 12.86 5.39 -3.90
C TYR A 200 12.84 3.87 -4.05
N ALA A 201 11.80 3.30 -4.66
CA ALA A 201 11.69 1.87 -4.90
C ALA A 201 12.49 1.46 -6.15
N PRO A 202 13.38 0.44 -6.09
CA PRO A 202 14.06 -0.09 -7.27
C PRO A 202 13.13 -0.94 -8.13
N VAL A 203 13.57 -1.27 -9.36
CA VAL A 203 12.78 -1.99 -10.37
C VAL A 203 12.23 -3.32 -9.85
N GLU A 204 13.05 -4.10 -9.12
CA GLU A 204 12.61 -5.37 -8.56
C GLU A 204 11.51 -5.22 -7.51
N GLN A 205 11.48 -4.08 -6.80
CA GLN A 205 10.42 -3.78 -5.84
C GLN A 205 9.15 -3.31 -6.54
N VAL A 206 9.27 -2.45 -7.54
CA VAL A 206 8.12 -1.99 -8.35
C VAL A 206 7.47 -3.17 -9.07
N ASN A 207 8.28 -4.06 -9.64
CA ASN A 207 7.80 -5.26 -10.33
C ASN A 207 7.42 -6.40 -9.37
N GLN A 208 7.45 -6.17 -8.07
CA GLN A 208 7.11 -7.16 -7.03
C GLN A 208 7.86 -8.51 -7.20
N SER A 209 9.09 -8.45 -7.67
CA SER A 209 9.94 -9.64 -7.88
C SER A 209 10.53 -10.13 -6.57
N PHE A 210 9.69 -10.64 -5.67
CA PHE A 210 10.01 -10.92 -4.26
C PHE A 210 11.19 -11.84 -4.02
N LYS A 211 11.41 -12.83 -4.89
CA LYS A 211 12.60 -13.70 -4.85
C LYS A 211 13.90 -12.95 -5.12
N SER A 212 13.80 -11.72 -5.65
CA SER A 212 14.93 -10.87 -5.96
C SER A 212 15.26 -9.87 -4.87
N PHE A 213 14.47 -9.78 -3.79
CA PHE A 213 14.74 -8.83 -2.72
C PHE A 213 15.97 -9.23 -1.92
N SER A 214 16.81 -8.25 -1.61
CA SER A 214 18.05 -8.43 -0.87
C SER A 214 18.45 -7.10 -0.22
N PRO A 215 19.51 -7.05 0.60
CA PRO A 215 20.05 -5.79 1.11
C PRO A 215 20.28 -4.71 0.04
N ALA A 216 20.62 -5.10 -1.19
CA ALA A 216 20.78 -4.19 -2.32
C ALA A 216 19.47 -3.46 -2.71
N THR A 217 18.30 -3.98 -2.33
CA THR A 217 17.01 -3.31 -2.53
C THR A 217 16.89 -2.09 -1.61
N ASP A 218 17.23 -2.22 -0.33
CA ASP A 218 17.27 -1.11 0.62
C ASP A 218 18.39 -0.12 0.31
N ILE A 219 19.53 -0.60 -0.20
CA ILE A 219 20.67 0.26 -0.58
C ILE A 219 20.27 1.22 -1.72
N TYR A 220 19.45 0.77 -2.69
CA TYR A 220 18.91 1.66 -3.69
C TYR A 220 18.11 2.81 -3.07
N ALA A 221 17.19 2.49 -2.18
CA ALA A 221 16.36 3.47 -1.51
C ALA A 221 17.17 4.43 -0.61
N LEU A 222 18.25 3.92 -0.01
CA LEU A 222 19.20 4.72 0.77
C LEU A 222 19.98 5.71 -0.12
N GLY A 223 20.45 5.25 -1.30
CA GLY A 223 21.09 6.10 -2.31
C GLY A 223 20.14 7.17 -2.86
N ALA A 224 18.91 6.81 -3.18
CA ALA A 224 17.87 7.73 -3.62
C ALA A 224 17.53 8.77 -2.54
N THR A 225 17.54 8.36 -1.27
CA THR A 225 17.36 9.26 -0.13
C THR A 225 18.53 10.24 -0.04
N LEU A 226 19.77 9.77 -0.12
CA LEU A 226 20.96 10.65 -0.14
C LEU A 226 20.92 11.63 -1.30
N TYR A 227 20.59 11.17 -2.51
CA TYR A 227 20.40 12.04 -3.67
C TYR A 227 19.39 13.16 -3.38
N LYS A 228 18.22 12.83 -2.82
CA LYS A 228 17.20 13.81 -2.44
C LYS A 228 17.72 14.83 -1.43
N LEU A 229 18.47 14.37 -0.42
CA LEU A 229 19.03 15.28 0.59
C LEU A 229 20.05 16.26 -0.02
N LEU A 230 20.86 15.81 -0.97
CA LEU A 230 21.92 16.61 -1.62
C LEU A 230 21.38 17.58 -2.68
N THR A 231 20.35 17.19 -3.42
CA THR A 231 19.82 17.97 -4.55
C THR A 231 18.56 18.73 -4.24
N GLY A 232 17.77 18.25 -3.28
CA GLY A 232 16.40 18.70 -3.06
C GLY A 232 15.38 18.12 -4.06
N ILE A 233 15.84 17.33 -5.05
CA ILE A 233 15.02 16.76 -6.12
C ILE A 233 14.76 15.28 -5.83
N THR A 234 13.51 14.82 -5.92
CA THR A 234 13.19 13.39 -5.86
C THR A 234 13.65 12.74 -7.15
N PRO A 235 14.40 11.63 -7.11
CA PRO A 235 14.81 10.93 -8.33
C PRO A 235 13.58 10.51 -9.16
N PRO A 236 13.71 10.40 -10.49
CA PRO A 236 12.72 9.72 -11.31
C PRO A 236 12.47 8.29 -10.80
N SER A 237 11.30 7.71 -11.10
CA SER A 237 11.06 6.30 -10.75
C SER A 237 12.08 5.39 -11.42
N SER A 238 12.44 4.29 -10.75
CA SER A 238 13.38 3.31 -11.30
C SER A 238 12.90 2.71 -12.63
N THR A 239 11.59 2.66 -12.86
CA THR A 239 11.00 2.22 -14.13
C THR A 239 11.28 3.19 -15.25
N LEU A 240 11.12 4.51 -15.03
CA LEU A 240 11.44 5.53 -16.02
C LEU A 240 12.95 5.62 -16.33
N LEU A 241 13.78 5.41 -15.31
CA LEU A 241 15.23 5.31 -15.50
C LEU A 241 15.61 4.05 -16.28
N HIS A 242 14.90 2.94 -16.07
CA HIS A 242 15.14 1.66 -16.76
C HIS A 242 14.69 1.68 -18.22
N SER A 243 13.59 2.36 -18.52
CA SER A 243 13.10 2.54 -19.90
C SER A 243 13.82 3.66 -20.66
N GLU A 244 14.82 4.30 -20.06
CA GLU A 244 15.55 5.46 -20.60
C GLU A 244 14.65 6.68 -20.90
N GLU A 245 13.42 6.69 -20.38
CA GLU A 245 12.48 7.81 -20.53
C GLU A 245 12.80 8.98 -19.59
N ALA A 246 13.60 8.74 -18.57
CA ALA A 246 14.16 9.76 -17.71
C ALA A 246 15.64 9.48 -17.45
N THR A 247 16.39 10.53 -17.14
CA THR A 247 17.76 10.43 -16.68
C THR A 247 17.87 10.98 -15.26
N LEU A 248 18.75 10.37 -14.45
CA LEU A 248 19.09 10.92 -13.17
C LEU A 248 19.97 12.16 -13.38
N GLU A 249 19.49 13.32 -12.94
CA GLU A 249 20.29 14.54 -12.99
C GLU A 249 21.61 14.36 -12.23
N PRO A 250 22.75 14.74 -12.81
CA PRO A 250 24.04 14.54 -12.16
C PRO A 250 24.14 15.37 -10.88
N LEU A 251 24.76 14.79 -9.86
CA LEU A 251 25.04 15.54 -8.64
C LEU A 251 25.93 16.76 -8.93
N PRO A 252 25.71 17.90 -8.24
CA PRO A 252 26.51 19.11 -8.38
C PRO A 252 28.01 18.80 -8.27
N SER A 253 28.83 19.51 -9.03
CA SER A 253 30.30 19.35 -9.01
C SER A 253 30.94 19.65 -7.64
N THR A 254 30.21 20.34 -6.77
CA THR A 254 30.62 20.64 -5.37
C THR A 254 30.54 19.42 -4.46
N ILE A 255 29.85 18.35 -4.86
CA ILE A 255 29.79 17.10 -4.10
C ILE A 255 31.05 16.28 -4.34
N SER A 256 31.60 15.70 -3.29
CA SER A 256 32.85 14.93 -3.35
C SER A 256 32.75 13.74 -4.31
N PRO A 257 33.86 13.31 -4.92
CA PRO A 257 33.90 12.12 -5.79
C PRO A 257 33.43 10.85 -5.05
N ALA A 258 33.78 10.71 -3.76
CA ALA A 258 33.37 9.58 -2.93
C ALA A 258 31.85 9.50 -2.79
N THR A 259 31.20 10.62 -2.43
CA THR A 259 29.74 10.67 -2.30
C THR A 259 29.02 10.46 -3.63
N ARG A 260 29.54 11.03 -4.76
CA ARG A 260 29.00 10.75 -6.08
C ARG A 260 29.06 9.27 -6.43
N LYS A 261 30.23 8.63 -6.23
CA LYS A 261 30.42 7.19 -6.46
C LYS A 261 29.45 6.34 -5.60
N ALA A 262 29.22 6.74 -4.34
CA ALA A 262 28.31 6.03 -3.47
C ALA A 262 26.86 6.11 -3.97
N VAL A 263 26.39 7.30 -4.40
CA VAL A 263 25.06 7.46 -5.00
C VAL A 263 24.93 6.65 -6.29
N ASP A 264 25.91 6.76 -7.18
CA ASP A 264 25.92 6.04 -8.47
C ASP A 264 25.91 4.52 -8.28
N SER A 265 26.67 4.00 -7.32
CA SER A 265 26.67 2.57 -6.97
C SER A 265 25.35 2.10 -6.39
N ALA A 266 24.74 2.88 -5.47
CA ALA A 266 23.48 2.51 -4.86
C ALA A 266 22.32 2.53 -5.86
N MET A 267 22.29 3.50 -6.77
CA MET A 267 21.18 3.71 -7.68
C MET A 267 21.32 2.97 -9.03
N GLN A 268 22.26 2.02 -9.14
CA GLN A 268 22.32 1.13 -10.30
C GLN A 268 20.98 0.40 -10.49
N LEU A 269 20.45 0.38 -11.72
CA LEU A 269 19.15 -0.21 -12.02
C LEU A 269 19.17 -1.73 -11.86
N LEU A 270 20.24 -2.37 -12.32
CA LEU A 270 20.44 -3.80 -12.14
C LEU A 270 20.96 -4.09 -10.73
N ARG A 271 20.18 -4.82 -9.93
CA ARG A 271 20.53 -5.19 -8.55
C ARG A 271 21.94 -5.74 -8.37
N LYS A 272 22.40 -6.61 -9.32
CA LYS A 272 23.75 -7.21 -9.27
C LYS A 272 24.89 -6.20 -9.39
N ASN A 273 24.63 -5.00 -9.92
CA ASN A 273 25.62 -3.94 -10.10
C ASN A 273 25.68 -2.98 -8.90
N ARG A 274 24.79 -3.14 -7.92
CA ARG A 274 24.78 -2.36 -6.67
C ARG A 274 25.73 -3.00 -5.66
N SER A 275 26.13 -2.23 -4.65
CA SER A 275 26.70 -2.80 -3.45
C SER A 275 25.75 -3.85 -2.86
N GLN A 276 26.29 -5.00 -2.46
CA GLN A 276 25.49 -6.12 -1.99
C GLN A 276 25.28 -6.11 -0.46
N SER A 277 26.03 -5.28 0.26
CA SER A 277 25.86 -5.05 1.69
C SER A 277 25.99 -3.56 2.03
N VAL A 278 25.41 -3.18 3.16
CA VAL A 278 25.51 -1.81 3.69
C VAL A 278 26.97 -1.48 4.05
N GLU A 279 27.73 -2.44 4.56
CA GLU A 279 29.15 -2.28 4.87
C GLU A 279 29.97 -1.95 3.63
N GLU A 280 29.77 -2.69 2.55
CA GLU A 280 30.43 -2.43 1.26
C GLU A 280 30.13 -1.01 0.78
N TRP A 281 28.85 -0.62 0.83
CA TRP A 281 28.42 0.72 0.42
C TRP A 281 28.99 1.83 1.29
N MET A 282 28.97 1.65 2.61
CA MET A 282 29.55 2.62 3.56
C MET A 282 31.07 2.79 3.41
N GLY A 283 31.76 1.75 2.98
CA GLY A 283 33.19 1.80 2.68
C GLY A 283 33.57 2.79 1.56
N MET A 284 32.60 3.20 0.74
CA MET A 284 32.85 4.18 -0.33
C MET A 284 33.08 5.61 0.18
N PHE A 285 32.69 5.91 1.42
CA PHE A 285 32.83 7.23 2.05
C PHE A 285 34.15 7.40 2.85
N VAL A 286 35.06 6.43 2.83
CA VAL A 286 36.20 6.38 3.75
C VAL A 286 37.30 7.42 3.44
N ASP A 287 37.29 8.05 2.26
CA ASP A 287 38.31 9.05 1.91
C ASP A 287 38.14 10.43 2.58
N ASP A 288 37.07 10.67 3.35
CA ASP A 288 36.72 11.97 3.93
C ASP A 288 36.87 12.05 5.47
N GLU A 289 37.71 11.22 6.10
CA GLU A 289 37.89 11.23 7.58
C GLU A 289 38.51 12.53 8.17
N LYS A 290 38.70 13.59 7.38
CA LYS A 290 39.27 14.87 7.88
C LYS A 290 38.25 16.00 8.08
N THR A 291 36.95 15.76 7.90
CA THR A 291 35.97 16.78 8.21
C THR A 291 35.30 16.50 9.57
N ASN A 292 35.68 17.25 10.57
CA ASN A 292 34.94 17.39 11.82
C ASN A 292 33.48 17.71 11.48
N VAL A 293 32.58 16.81 11.79
CA VAL A 293 31.15 17.00 11.64
C VAL A 293 30.70 18.01 12.68
N ASP A 294 30.64 19.28 12.32
CA ASP A 294 29.77 20.21 13.04
C ASP A 294 28.34 19.74 12.80
N VAL A 295 27.83 18.97 13.75
CA VAL A 295 26.44 18.58 13.80
C VAL A 295 25.62 19.87 13.86
N VAL A 296 24.99 20.23 12.76
CA VAL A 296 24.09 21.39 12.70
C VAL A 296 22.83 21.03 13.51
N VAL A 297 22.92 21.30 14.81
CA VAL A 297 21.76 21.29 15.70
C VAL A 297 20.77 22.34 15.17
N PRO A 298 19.49 22.06 15.00
CA PRO A 298 18.51 23.07 14.60
C PRO A 298 18.55 24.21 15.62
N GLU A 299 18.84 25.41 15.17
CA GLU A 299 18.76 26.62 16.00
C GLU A 299 17.38 26.70 16.65
N SER A 300 17.35 26.54 17.96
CA SER A 300 16.14 26.84 18.74
C SER A 300 15.86 28.33 18.62
N THR A 301 14.71 28.67 18.11
CA THR A 301 14.16 30.05 18.20
C THR A 301 14.27 30.49 19.66
N PRO A 302 14.83 31.67 19.96
CA PRO A 302 15.00 32.14 21.34
C PRO A 302 13.63 32.26 21.99
N ALA A 303 13.42 31.49 23.05
CA ALA A 303 12.26 31.62 23.90
C ALA A 303 12.20 33.06 24.46
N SER A 304 11.08 33.73 24.24
CA SER A 304 10.76 35.01 24.85
C SER A 304 10.94 34.90 26.37
N LYS A 305 11.72 35.80 26.94
CA LYS A 305 11.97 35.88 28.38
C LYS A 305 10.64 35.98 29.15
N PRO A 306 10.42 35.18 30.19
CA PRO A 306 9.26 35.33 31.05
C PRO A 306 9.42 36.63 31.89
N ASN A 307 8.34 37.42 31.94
CA ASN A 307 8.22 38.56 32.85
C ASN A 307 8.32 38.08 34.32
N PRO A 308 8.95 38.87 35.20
CA PRO A 308 9.10 38.52 36.59
C PRO A 308 7.78 38.54 37.35
N THR A 309 7.41 37.41 37.92
CA THR A 309 6.30 37.28 38.87
C THR A 309 6.72 37.82 40.25
N PRO A 310 5.86 38.56 40.96
CA PRO A 310 6.20 39.13 42.26
C PRO A 310 6.32 38.03 43.35
N THR A 311 7.37 38.09 44.08
CA THR A 311 7.67 37.32 45.29
C THR A 311 6.65 37.60 46.41
N LEU A 312 5.94 36.58 46.85
CA LEU A 312 5.27 36.58 48.16
C LEU A 312 5.97 35.56 49.08
N GLY A 313 6.41 36.04 50.22
CA GLY A 313 7.20 35.33 51.21
C GLY A 313 6.43 34.23 51.97
N PRO A 314 7.13 33.43 52.77
CA PRO A 314 6.62 32.19 53.31
C PRO A 314 5.73 32.38 54.53
N LYS A 315 4.55 31.75 54.55
CA LYS A 315 3.81 31.51 55.78
C LYS A 315 3.80 30.04 56.10
N SER A 316 4.46 29.74 57.20
CA SER A 316 4.44 28.48 57.92
C SER A 316 3.05 28.14 58.43
N ALA A 317 2.58 26.92 58.21
CA ALA A 317 1.54 26.34 59.05
C ALA A 317 1.68 24.81 59.12
N ARG A 318 1.82 24.44 60.32
CA ARG A 318 1.98 23.20 61.07
C ARG A 318 1.23 21.98 60.55
N LEU A 319 1.93 20.87 60.81
CA LEU A 319 1.45 19.50 60.85
C LEU A 319 0.19 19.32 61.76
N SER A 320 -0.74 18.51 61.28
CA SER A 320 -1.42 17.58 62.14
C SER A 320 -1.78 16.34 61.32
N GLY A 321 -1.35 15.27 61.83
CA GLY A 321 -1.44 13.93 61.37
C GLY A 321 -2.79 13.30 61.64
N TRP A 322 -3.08 12.28 60.90
CA TRP A 322 -3.90 11.17 61.41
C TRP A 322 -3.47 9.86 60.77
N LYS A 323 -3.47 8.89 61.65
CA LYS A 323 -2.94 7.53 61.53
C LYS A 323 -3.97 6.61 60.84
N TRP A 324 -3.41 5.62 60.13
CA TRP A 324 -3.78 4.20 60.09
C TRP A 324 -5.24 3.77 60.18
N ILE A 325 -5.71 2.99 59.19
CA ILE A 325 -6.36 1.72 59.41
C ILE A 325 -5.99 0.73 58.32
N ILE A 326 -5.34 -0.36 58.74
CA ILE A 326 -5.15 -1.62 58.03
C ILE A 326 -6.34 -2.50 58.34
N SER A 327 -6.94 -3.13 57.35
CA SER A 327 -7.65 -4.41 57.41
C SER A 327 -7.92 -4.80 55.96
N GLY A 328 -7.50 -5.87 55.42
CA GLY A 328 -7.30 -7.24 55.90
C GLY A 328 -8.45 -8.12 55.45
N VAL A 329 -8.10 -9.24 54.77
CA VAL A 329 -8.89 -10.48 54.65
C VAL A 329 -9.74 -10.58 53.36
N VAL A 330 -9.59 -11.54 52.53
CA VAL A 330 -9.32 -12.96 52.41
C VAL A 330 -9.99 -13.47 51.11
N ALA A 331 -9.31 -14.39 50.50
CA ALA A 331 -9.70 -15.18 49.35
C ALA A 331 -11.01 -15.94 49.48
N ALA A 332 -11.66 -16.17 48.36
CA ALA A 332 -12.44 -17.39 48.16
C ALA A 332 -12.34 -17.85 46.69
N ALA A 333 -11.61 -18.93 46.50
CA ALA A 333 -11.69 -19.80 45.34
C ALA A 333 -12.98 -20.61 45.42
N ILE A 334 -13.70 -20.76 44.32
CA ILE A 334 -14.63 -21.87 44.14
C ILE A 334 -14.40 -22.43 42.72
N ILE A 335 -13.92 -23.66 42.76
CA ILE A 335 -13.87 -24.67 41.69
C ILE A 335 -15.24 -25.39 41.68
N ILE A 336 -15.83 -25.57 40.52
CA ILE A 336 -16.73 -26.69 40.16
C ILE A 336 -16.62 -26.83 38.64
N SER A 337 -15.89 -27.72 38.07
CA SER A 337 -16.02 -29.18 37.85
C SER A 337 -17.22 -29.61 37.00
N PHE A 338 -16.86 -30.09 35.81
CA PHE A 338 -17.29 -31.31 35.11
C PHE A 338 -18.78 -31.67 34.98
N ALA A 339 -19.17 -31.90 33.73
CA ALA A 339 -19.85 -33.11 33.22
C ALA A 339 -19.86 -33.01 31.68
N ILE A 340 -19.12 -33.73 30.97
CA ILE A 340 -19.15 -35.08 30.36
C ILE A 340 -20.59 -35.49 30.00
N GLY A 341 -20.81 -35.62 28.72
CA GLY A 341 -21.92 -36.32 28.12
C GLY A 341 -21.56 -36.75 26.70
N GLN A 342 -21.20 -37.98 26.60
CA GLN A 342 -20.80 -38.70 25.39
C GLN A 342 -21.99 -39.14 24.54
N GLN A 343 -21.70 -39.24 23.25
CA GLN A 343 -22.05 -40.28 22.29
C GLN A 343 -23.53 -40.61 22.02
N GLU A 344 -23.84 -40.61 20.74
CA GLU A 344 -24.20 -41.89 20.08
C GLU A 344 -24.14 -41.77 18.57
N LYS A 345 -23.51 -42.78 18.00
CA LYS A 345 -23.52 -43.23 16.61
C LYS A 345 -24.86 -43.90 16.29
N ASN A 346 -25.28 -43.85 15.05
CA ASN A 346 -25.73 -45.04 14.27
C ASN A 346 -26.18 -44.54 12.90
N GLU A 347 -25.49 -44.97 11.88
CA GLU A 347 -25.70 -46.16 11.03
C GLU A 347 -26.67 -45.94 9.88
N SER A 348 -26.07 -46.07 8.69
CA SER A 348 -26.78 -46.29 7.43
C SER A 348 -27.49 -47.64 7.45
N PRO A 349 -28.48 -47.83 6.62
CA PRO A 349 -28.41 -48.98 5.76
C PRO A 349 -28.70 -48.70 4.28
N ASP A 350 -28.05 -49.45 3.60
CA ASP A 350 -27.83 -49.95 2.28
C ASP A 350 -29.10 -50.47 1.56
N MET A 351 -28.99 -50.42 0.21
CA MET A 351 -29.59 -51.30 -0.79
C MET A 351 -31.08 -51.20 -1.18
N GLY A 352 -31.23 -51.17 -2.49
CA GLY A 352 -32.37 -51.73 -3.19
C GLY A 352 -32.56 -51.19 -4.61
N ASP A 353 -31.95 -51.91 -5.56
CA ASP A 353 -32.29 -51.88 -7.00
C ASP A 353 -33.77 -52.14 -7.26
N ASN A 354 -34.31 -51.57 -8.25
CA ASN A 354 -34.92 -52.16 -9.48
C ASN A 354 -35.98 -51.29 -10.14
N ASP A 355 -35.69 -51.04 -11.36
CA ASP A 355 -36.51 -51.32 -12.60
C ASP A 355 -37.74 -50.46 -12.99
N ILE A 356 -37.52 -49.79 -14.10
CA ILE A 356 -38.13 -49.97 -15.44
C ILE A 356 -39.54 -49.32 -15.68
N ILE A 357 -39.48 -48.43 -16.70
CA ILE A 357 -40.45 -48.16 -17.80
C ILE A 357 -41.78 -47.46 -17.44
N ALA A 358 -41.98 -46.26 -17.99
CA ALA A 358 -42.82 -45.99 -19.15
C ALA A 358 -43.09 -44.49 -19.33
N ALA A 359 -42.61 -43.99 -20.45
CA ALA A 359 -43.38 -43.31 -21.52
C ALA A 359 -44.21 -42.04 -21.16
N ASN A 360 -43.78 -40.97 -21.81
CA ASN A 360 -44.56 -39.92 -22.47
C ASN A 360 -45.69 -39.23 -21.71
N GLN A 361 -45.40 -38.01 -21.31
CA GLN A 361 -46.29 -36.92 -21.79
C GLN A 361 -45.46 -35.64 -21.97
N ILE A 362 -45.56 -35.10 -23.17
CA ILE A 362 -45.11 -33.85 -23.69
C ILE A 362 -45.79 -32.74 -22.91
N ASN A 363 -45.05 -31.96 -22.17
CA ASN A 363 -45.42 -30.58 -21.89
C ASN A 363 -44.30 -29.70 -22.39
N SER A 364 -44.57 -29.03 -23.47
CA SER A 364 -43.81 -27.93 -24.02
C SER A 364 -43.86 -26.76 -23.05
N GLU A 365 -42.84 -26.66 -22.21
CA GLU A 365 -42.42 -25.39 -21.64
C GLU A 365 -41.26 -24.88 -22.47
N ASP A 366 -41.52 -23.75 -23.08
CA ASP A 366 -40.63 -22.95 -23.93
C ASP A 366 -39.42 -22.50 -23.13
N SER A 367 -38.44 -23.39 -22.96
CA SER A 367 -37.11 -23.03 -22.49
C SER A 367 -36.44 -22.32 -23.67
N GLN A 368 -36.53 -21.02 -23.70
CA GLN A 368 -35.63 -20.21 -24.52
C GLN A 368 -34.20 -20.59 -24.15
N HIS A 369 -33.58 -21.39 -25.01
CA HIS A 369 -32.14 -21.59 -25.00
C HIS A 369 -31.50 -20.23 -25.30
N GLN A 370 -31.19 -19.44 -24.26
CA GLN A 370 -30.34 -18.28 -24.42
C GLN A 370 -29.01 -18.75 -24.98
N SER A 371 -28.64 -18.25 -26.12
CA SER A 371 -27.35 -18.52 -26.73
C SER A 371 -26.24 -18.10 -25.74
N THR A 372 -25.31 -18.98 -25.48
CA THR A 372 -24.16 -18.72 -24.57
C THR A 372 -23.05 -17.92 -25.25
N THR A 373 -23.14 -17.66 -26.54
CA THR A 373 -22.25 -16.84 -27.36
C THR A 373 -23.03 -16.10 -28.41
N GLY A 374 -22.52 -14.99 -28.89
CA GLY A 374 -23.13 -14.22 -29.97
C GLY A 374 -22.23 -13.10 -30.44
N THR A 375 -22.75 -12.31 -31.38
CA THR A 375 -22.03 -11.18 -31.97
C THR A 375 -22.88 -9.91 -31.84
N LEU A 376 -22.25 -8.81 -31.42
CA LEU A 376 -22.83 -7.48 -31.33
C LEU A 376 -21.93 -6.47 -32.05
N ASN A 377 -22.45 -5.75 -33.03
CA ASN A 377 -21.71 -4.78 -33.85
C ASN A 377 -20.39 -5.34 -34.44
N GLY A 378 -20.37 -6.63 -34.83
CA GLY A 378 -19.19 -7.28 -35.40
C GLY A 378 -18.15 -7.80 -34.38
N TYR A 379 -18.45 -7.74 -33.09
CA TYR A 379 -17.58 -8.25 -32.01
C TYR A 379 -18.31 -9.36 -31.25
N ASP A 380 -17.55 -10.43 -30.95
CA ASP A 380 -18.11 -11.61 -30.32
C ASP A 380 -18.11 -11.48 -28.80
N TRP A 381 -19.16 -12.03 -28.17
CA TRP A 381 -19.29 -12.11 -26.72
C TRP A 381 -19.54 -13.55 -26.26
N VAL A 382 -19.21 -13.79 -25.01
CA VAL A 382 -19.45 -15.03 -24.29
C VAL A 382 -20.21 -14.73 -23.00
N ASP A 383 -21.29 -15.47 -22.77
CA ASP A 383 -21.97 -15.53 -21.49
C ASP A 383 -21.18 -16.50 -20.58
N LEU A 384 -20.62 -15.99 -19.48
CA LEU A 384 -19.89 -16.76 -18.49
C LEU A 384 -20.78 -17.25 -17.34
N GLY A 385 -22.10 -17.00 -17.40
CA GLY A 385 -23.02 -17.22 -16.28
C GLY A 385 -22.89 -16.15 -15.19
N LEU A 386 -22.47 -14.95 -15.58
CA LEU A 386 -22.32 -13.76 -14.73
C LEU A 386 -23.42 -12.74 -15.04
N SER A 387 -23.37 -11.59 -14.35
CA SER A 387 -24.36 -10.52 -14.53
C SER A 387 -24.32 -9.88 -15.92
N VAL A 388 -23.20 -9.97 -16.63
CA VAL A 388 -22.97 -9.41 -17.97
C VAL A 388 -22.26 -10.40 -18.89
N LYS A 389 -22.39 -10.16 -20.19
CA LYS A 389 -21.66 -10.90 -21.22
C LYS A 389 -20.34 -10.23 -21.53
N TRP A 390 -19.27 -11.01 -21.65
CA TRP A 390 -17.91 -10.52 -21.83
C TRP A 390 -17.47 -10.63 -23.28
N ALA A 391 -16.84 -9.60 -23.80
CA ALA A 391 -16.20 -9.65 -25.11
C ALA A 391 -15.11 -10.73 -25.16
N THR A 392 -14.93 -11.36 -26.33
CA THR A 392 -13.88 -12.37 -26.53
C THR A 392 -12.49 -11.74 -26.68
N GLN A 393 -12.39 -10.46 -27.03
CA GLN A 393 -11.15 -9.77 -27.33
C GLN A 393 -11.09 -8.36 -26.74
N ASN A 394 -9.89 -7.74 -26.72
CA ASN A 394 -9.70 -6.38 -26.24
C ASN A 394 -10.06 -5.35 -27.33
N VAL A 395 -10.33 -4.10 -26.94
CA VAL A 395 -10.46 -2.99 -27.89
C VAL A 395 -9.14 -2.81 -28.64
N GLY A 396 -9.21 -2.63 -29.96
CA GLY A 396 -8.05 -2.49 -30.84
C GLY A 396 -7.34 -3.80 -31.20
N SER A 397 -7.85 -4.97 -30.73
CA SER A 397 -7.27 -6.27 -31.08
C SER A 397 -7.93 -6.86 -32.32
N THR A 398 -7.23 -7.79 -32.98
CA THR A 398 -7.71 -8.54 -34.15
C THR A 398 -8.01 -10.00 -33.83
N SER A 399 -7.70 -10.46 -32.62
CA SER A 399 -7.96 -11.83 -32.16
C SER A 399 -8.11 -11.88 -30.63
N PRO A 400 -8.70 -12.95 -30.06
CA PRO A 400 -8.85 -13.09 -28.60
C PRO A 400 -7.55 -13.09 -27.80
N SER A 401 -6.43 -13.47 -28.40
CA SER A 401 -5.12 -13.50 -27.76
C SER A 401 -4.27 -12.25 -27.99
N ASP A 402 -4.71 -11.35 -28.89
CA ASP A 402 -4.01 -10.10 -29.16
C ASP A 402 -4.17 -9.13 -27.98
N TYR A 403 -3.12 -8.39 -27.68
CA TYR A 403 -3.09 -7.43 -26.58
C TYR A 403 -4.03 -6.24 -26.79
N GLY A 404 -4.31 -5.87 -28.05
CA GLY A 404 -5.08 -4.68 -28.39
C GLY A 404 -4.36 -3.38 -28.07
N ASP A 405 -5.13 -2.30 -28.09
CA ASP A 405 -4.67 -0.96 -27.77
C ASP A 405 -4.68 -0.68 -26.26
N ASN A 406 -3.91 0.32 -25.83
CA ASN A 406 -3.95 0.83 -24.49
C ASN A 406 -4.62 2.22 -24.48
N PHE A 407 -5.33 2.53 -23.41
CA PHE A 407 -6.06 3.78 -23.23
C PHE A 407 -5.80 4.32 -21.82
N ALA A 408 -5.63 5.64 -21.67
CA ALA A 408 -5.75 6.26 -20.37
C ALA A 408 -7.24 6.31 -19.97
N TRP A 409 -7.53 6.38 -18.67
CA TRP A 409 -8.91 6.30 -18.21
C TRP A 409 -9.74 7.49 -18.71
N GLY A 410 -10.87 7.20 -19.34
CA GLY A 410 -11.73 8.19 -19.98
C GLY A 410 -11.32 8.61 -21.39
N ASP A 411 -10.17 8.16 -21.88
CA ASP A 411 -9.75 8.36 -23.27
C ASP A 411 -10.35 7.29 -24.18
N THR A 412 -10.75 7.72 -25.36
CA THR A 412 -11.36 6.84 -26.37
C THR A 412 -10.43 6.54 -27.54
N ARG A 413 -9.23 7.07 -27.52
CA ARG A 413 -8.19 6.83 -28.56
C ARG A 413 -6.86 6.49 -27.89
N PRO A 414 -6.10 5.54 -28.46
CA PRO A 414 -4.75 5.26 -28.02
C PRO A 414 -3.83 6.46 -28.27
N LYS A 415 -2.82 6.61 -27.43
CA LYS A 415 -1.84 7.70 -27.47
C LYS A 415 -0.43 7.18 -27.70
N SER A 416 0.44 8.04 -28.19
CA SER A 416 1.88 7.75 -28.29
C SER A 416 2.59 7.86 -26.93
N ARG A 417 2.03 8.63 -25.99
CA ARG A 417 2.57 8.87 -24.65
C ARG A 417 1.43 8.95 -23.61
N TYR A 418 1.68 8.37 -22.43
CA TYR A 418 0.74 8.25 -21.32
C TYR A 418 1.32 8.92 -20.07
N ASP A 419 0.87 10.12 -19.76
CA ASP A 419 1.27 10.91 -18.61
C ASP A 419 0.14 11.85 -18.15
N TRP A 420 0.38 12.56 -17.05
CA TRP A 420 -0.60 13.47 -16.46
C TRP A 420 -0.89 14.69 -17.34
N ASP A 421 0.06 15.10 -18.19
CA ASP A 421 -0.09 16.29 -19.04
C ASP A 421 -1.06 16.06 -20.20
N ASN A 422 -1.40 14.80 -20.50
CA ASN A 422 -2.23 14.45 -21.64
C ASN A 422 -3.35 13.44 -21.34
N CYS A 423 -3.61 13.13 -20.06
CA CYS A 423 -4.74 12.28 -19.71
C CYS A 423 -6.05 13.09 -19.63
N PHE A 424 -7.18 12.41 -19.88
CA PHE A 424 -8.49 13.03 -19.77
C PHE A 424 -8.76 13.47 -18.33
N ASP A 425 -9.19 14.72 -18.15
CA ASP A 425 -9.58 15.31 -16.86
C ASP A 425 -8.48 15.20 -15.75
N CYS A 426 -7.21 15.17 -16.16
CA CYS A 426 -6.08 15.11 -15.25
C CYS A 426 -5.41 16.48 -15.02
N LEU A 427 -5.76 17.51 -15.79
CA LEU A 427 -5.03 18.79 -15.86
C LEU A 427 -5.58 19.90 -14.98
N ASP A 428 -6.70 19.74 -14.31
CA ASP A 428 -7.21 20.79 -13.43
C ASP A 428 -6.44 20.84 -12.12
N ASP A 429 -5.33 21.56 -12.18
CA ASP A 429 -4.43 21.93 -11.09
C ASP A 429 -5.09 22.99 -10.18
N VAL A 430 -6.30 22.76 -9.73
CA VAL A 430 -7.03 23.65 -8.85
C VAL A 430 -7.34 22.96 -7.54
N GLY A 431 -6.34 23.00 -6.65
CA GLY A 431 -6.52 22.93 -5.20
C GLY A 431 -7.16 21.63 -4.66
N ASP A 432 -6.60 21.14 -3.60
CA ASP A 432 -6.90 20.04 -2.69
C ASP A 432 -8.38 19.64 -2.40
N SER A 433 -9.33 19.89 -3.30
CA SER A 433 -10.70 19.45 -3.10
C SER A 433 -11.05 18.27 -4.01
N TRP A 434 -11.35 17.15 -3.41
CA TRP A 434 -11.86 15.91 -4.02
C TRP A 434 -13.04 16.08 -4.97
N ASP A 435 -13.71 17.24 -4.93
CA ASP A 435 -14.94 17.50 -5.69
C ASP A 435 -14.71 17.90 -7.15
N THR A 436 -13.50 18.26 -7.55
CA THR A 436 -13.18 18.76 -8.90
C THR A 436 -12.82 17.66 -9.90
N TYR A 437 -12.49 16.46 -9.45
CA TYR A 437 -12.01 15.34 -10.28
C TYR A 437 -13.09 14.32 -10.69
N LYS A 438 -14.34 14.63 -10.44
CA LYS A 438 -15.45 13.77 -10.86
C LYS A 438 -15.91 14.19 -12.24
N ILE A 439 -15.99 13.28 -13.19
CA ILE A 439 -16.58 13.51 -14.51
C ILE A 439 -18.01 14.08 -14.31
N GLY A 440 -18.15 15.41 -14.35
CA GLY A 440 -19.43 16.07 -14.08
C GLY A 440 -20.05 15.72 -12.71
N GLY A 441 -19.24 15.47 -11.66
CA GLY A 441 -19.72 15.09 -10.33
C GLY A 441 -20.10 13.60 -10.19
N LYS A 442 -19.77 12.74 -11.16
CA LYS A 442 -20.07 11.30 -11.15
C LYS A 442 -18.87 10.47 -10.71
N THR A 443 -19.13 9.31 -10.10
CA THR A 443 -18.12 8.35 -9.64
C THR A 443 -17.78 7.28 -10.68
N SER A 444 -18.34 7.37 -11.90
CA SER A 444 -18.10 6.42 -12.98
C SER A 444 -18.34 7.05 -14.36
N ILE A 445 -17.64 6.51 -15.36
CA ILE A 445 -17.88 6.82 -16.78
C ILE A 445 -19.23 6.24 -17.16
N SER A 446 -20.16 7.11 -17.58
CA SER A 446 -21.41 6.66 -18.17
C SER A 446 -21.16 6.19 -19.62
N PRO A 447 -21.79 5.09 -20.06
CA PRO A 447 -21.67 4.62 -21.45
C PRO A 447 -22.03 5.67 -22.53
N THR A 448 -22.81 6.69 -22.18
CA THR A 448 -23.23 7.77 -23.07
C THR A 448 -22.49 9.08 -22.87
N SER A 449 -21.40 9.08 -22.11
CA SER A 449 -20.62 10.29 -21.77
C SER A 449 -19.70 10.78 -22.90
N GLY A 450 -19.45 9.96 -23.93
CA GLY A 450 -18.40 10.20 -24.92
C GLY A 450 -16.98 9.83 -24.43
N HIS A 451 -16.87 9.25 -23.21
CA HIS A 451 -15.62 8.87 -22.57
C HIS A 451 -15.53 7.36 -22.28
N ASP A 452 -16.56 6.59 -22.63
CA ASP A 452 -16.51 5.14 -22.54
C ASP A 452 -15.79 4.57 -23.77
N THR A 453 -14.56 4.11 -23.54
CA THR A 453 -13.67 3.59 -24.58
C THR A 453 -14.31 2.46 -25.39
N ALA A 454 -15.03 1.55 -24.73
CA ALA A 454 -15.68 0.42 -25.40
C ALA A 454 -16.83 0.91 -26.28
N ARG A 455 -17.67 1.81 -25.78
CA ARG A 455 -18.80 2.40 -26.49
C ARG A 455 -18.35 3.18 -27.72
N GLU A 456 -17.36 4.03 -27.56
CA GLU A 456 -16.89 4.92 -28.63
C GLU A 456 -16.16 4.17 -29.75
N ASN A 457 -15.52 3.03 -29.46
CA ASN A 457 -14.82 2.22 -30.45
C ASN A 457 -15.70 1.15 -31.10
N TRP A 458 -16.63 0.53 -30.33
CA TRP A 458 -17.42 -0.62 -30.81
C TRP A 458 -18.91 -0.32 -31.00
N GLY A 459 -19.43 0.74 -30.38
CA GLY A 459 -20.82 1.15 -30.49
C GLY A 459 -21.80 0.17 -29.83
N GLY A 460 -23.08 0.24 -30.27
CA GLY A 460 -24.13 -0.66 -29.77
C GLY A 460 -24.37 -0.51 -28.26
N THR A 461 -24.44 -1.62 -27.53
CA THR A 461 -24.55 -1.66 -26.07
C THR A 461 -23.22 -1.99 -25.36
N TRP A 462 -22.11 -2.09 -26.12
CA TRP A 462 -20.78 -2.28 -25.53
C TRP A 462 -20.43 -1.13 -24.58
N ARG A 463 -19.78 -1.46 -23.46
CA ARG A 463 -19.34 -0.50 -22.45
C ARG A 463 -18.13 -1.01 -21.66
N LEU A 464 -17.48 -0.12 -20.95
CA LEU A 464 -16.51 -0.49 -19.93
C LEU A 464 -17.21 -1.31 -18.82
N PRO A 465 -16.60 -2.37 -18.31
CA PRO A 465 -17.10 -3.05 -17.12
C PRO A 465 -17.04 -2.12 -15.91
N ALA A 466 -17.99 -2.25 -14.98
CA ALA A 466 -17.91 -1.65 -13.67
C ALA A 466 -16.91 -2.44 -12.79
N GLU A 467 -16.40 -1.83 -11.71
CA GLU A 467 -15.57 -2.52 -10.73
C GLU A 467 -16.25 -3.78 -10.18
N ALA A 468 -17.53 -3.67 -9.81
CA ALA A 468 -18.33 -4.79 -9.30
C ALA A 468 -18.42 -5.98 -10.28
N GLU A 469 -18.35 -5.73 -11.58
CA GLU A 469 -18.35 -6.79 -12.61
C GLU A 469 -16.99 -7.47 -12.73
N PHE A 470 -15.89 -6.75 -12.50
CA PHE A 470 -14.58 -7.37 -12.33
C PHE A 470 -14.47 -8.13 -11.00
N GLU A 471 -15.02 -7.61 -9.90
CA GLU A 471 -15.13 -8.35 -8.64
C GLU A 471 -15.93 -9.65 -8.81
N GLU A 472 -17.02 -9.60 -9.55
CA GLU A 472 -17.81 -10.79 -9.88
C GLU A 472 -16.98 -11.79 -10.69
N LEU A 473 -16.26 -11.33 -11.73
CA LEU A 473 -15.36 -12.16 -12.54
C LEU A 473 -14.26 -12.81 -11.67
N CYS A 474 -13.64 -12.05 -10.78
CA CYS A 474 -12.61 -12.56 -9.88
C CYS A 474 -13.13 -13.59 -8.87
N ASN A 475 -14.35 -13.39 -8.34
CA ASN A 475 -14.88 -14.17 -7.24
C ASN A 475 -15.67 -15.41 -7.68
N LYS A 476 -16.20 -15.44 -8.90
CA LYS A 476 -17.11 -16.51 -9.38
C LYS A 476 -16.52 -17.40 -10.48
N CYS A 477 -15.38 -17.03 -11.05
CA CYS A 477 -14.77 -17.77 -12.16
C CYS A 477 -13.50 -18.50 -11.72
N ASP A 478 -13.16 -19.57 -12.44
CA ASP A 478 -11.89 -20.27 -12.31
C ASP A 478 -10.85 -19.62 -13.23
N TRP A 479 -9.69 -19.29 -12.66
CA TRP A 479 -8.60 -18.63 -13.35
C TRP A 479 -7.42 -19.58 -13.56
N THR A 480 -7.05 -19.85 -14.81
CA THR A 480 -5.92 -20.71 -15.16
C THR A 480 -4.91 -19.92 -15.98
N TRP A 481 -3.70 -19.71 -15.42
CA TRP A 481 -2.61 -19.10 -16.18
C TRP A 481 -2.16 -20.03 -17.31
N THR A 482 -2.13 -19.52 -18.53
CA THR A 482 -1.84 -20.31 -19.72
C THR A 482 -1.36 -19.42 -20.87
N SER A 483 -0.98 -20.03 -21.98
CA SER A 483 -0.64 -19.35 -23.24
C SER A 483 -1.69 -19.63 -24.30
N GLN A 484 -2.13 -18.59 -25.01
CA GLN A 484 -3.03 -18.71 -26.16
C GLN A 484 -2.52 -17.83 -27.31
N GLY A 485 -2.39 -18.40 -28.50
CA GLY A 485 -1.87 -17.67 -29.67
C GLY A 485 -0.43 -17.15 -29.49
N GLY A 486 0.35 -17.77 -28.59
CA GLY A 486 1.71 -17.35 -28.26
C GLY A 486 1.79 -16.22 -27.24
N GLN A 487 0.66 -15.79 -26.65
CA GLN A 487 0.61 -14.77 -25.61
C GLN A 487 0.26 -15.41 -24.27
N GLU A 488 0.98 -15.04 -23.22
CA GLU A 488 0.68 -15.42 -21.83
C GLU A 488 -0.53 -14.66 -21.30
N GLY A 489 -1.30 -15.27 -20.40
CA GLY A 489 -2.47 -14.66 -19.80
C GLY A 489 -3.30 -15.64 -19.00
N TYR A 490 -4.52 -15.25 -18.66
CA TYR A 490 -5.47 -16.11 -17.97
C TYR A 490 -6.59 -16.59 -18.91
N LYS A 491 -6.82 -17.90 -18.91
CA LYS A 491 -8.12 -18.48 -19.27
C LYS A 491 -9.04 -18.34 -18.06
N VAL A 492 -10.11 -17.59 -18.21
CA VAL A 492 -11.12 -17.33 -17.18
C VAL A 492 -12.37 -18.11 -17.53
N THR A 493 -12.74 -19.09 -16.70
CA THR A 493 -13.87 -20.02 -16.93
C THR A 493 -14.99 -19.69 -15.95
N GLY A 494 -16.13 -19.32 -16.46
CA GLY A 494 -17.31 -18.99 -15.67
C GLY A 494 -18.03 -20.23 -15.10
N PRO A 495 -18.99 -20.02 -14.18
CA PRO A 495 -19.73 -21.09 -13.52
C PRO A 495 -20.55 -21.97 -14.50
N ASN A 496 -20.86 -21.47 -15.70
CA ASN A 496 -21.54 -22.22 -16.75
C ASN A 496 -20.58 -23.03 -17.66
N GLY A 497 -19.26 -23.00 -17.40
CA GLY A 497 -18.23 -23.74 -18.14
C GLY A 497 -17.69 -23.00 -19.38
N ASN A 498 -18.27 -21.90 -19.78
CA ASN A 498 -17.75 -21.07 -20.87
C ASN A 498 -16.51 -20.29 -20.41
N SER A 499 -15.67 -19.87 -21.34
CA SER A 499 -14.44 -19.18 -20.98
C SER A 499 -14.05 -18.09 -21.96
N ILE A 500 -13.31 -17.10 -21.44
CA ILE A 500 -12.59 -16.08 -22.21
C ILE A 500 -11.10 -16.16 -21.91
N PHE A 501 -10.27 -15.58 -22.77
CA PHE A 501 -8.84 -15.41 -22.52
C PHE A 501 -8.53 -13.93 -22.31
N LEU A 502 -7.85 -13.61 -21.21
CA LEU A 502 -7.36 -12.27 -20.88
C LEU A 502 -5.84 -12.26 -21.05
N PRO A 503 -5.29 -11.70 -22.14
CA PRO A 503 -3.85 -11.65 -22.35
C PRO A 503 -3.15 -10.72 -21.35
N ALA A 504 -1.94 -11.09 -20.95
CA ALA A 504 -1.05 -10.28 -20.09
C ALA A 504 -0.43 -9.14 -20.91
N ALA A 505 -1.23 -8.13 -21.25
CA ALA A 505 -0.86 -7.06 -22.16
C ALA A 505 0.09 -6.02 -21.52
N GLY A 506 0.36 -6.10 -20.22
CA GLY A 506 1.08 -5.06 -19.49
C GLY A 506 0.28 -3.76 -19.41
N TRP A 507 1.00 -2.66 -19.21
CA TRP A 507 0.45 -1.30 -19.22
C TRP A 507 1.42 -0.34 -19.90
N ARG A 508 0.98 0.90 -20.17
CA ARG A 508 1.84 1.97 -20.66
C ARG A 508 2.03 3.06 -19.60
N ASP A 509 3.28 3.49 -19.43
CA ASP A 509 3.67 4.69 -18.68
C ASP A 509 4.68 5.45 -19.56
N GLY A 510 4.46 6.73 -19.81
CA GLY A 510 5.19 7.46 -20.82
C GLY A 510 4.98 6.87 -22.22
N THR A 511 6.04 6.61 -22.96
CA THR A 511 6.04 5.98 -24.29
C THR A 511 6.22 4.46 -24.21
N GLY A 512 6.61 3.93 -23.05
CA GLY A 512 6.94 2.53 -22.83
C GLY A 512 5.72 1.62 -22.61
N ARG A 513 5.85 0.34 -22.99
CA ARG A 513 4.94 -0.73 -22.60
C ARG A 513 5.66 -1.61 -21.58
N ILE A 514 5.10 -1.76 -20.38
CA ILE A 514 5.72 -2.39 -19.22
C ILE A 514 4.96 -3.68 -18.88
N GLY A 515 5.68 -4.73 -18.44
CA GLY A 515 5.09 -5.94 -17.89
C GLY A 515 4.38 -6.87 -18.88
N VAL A 516 4.57 -6.68 -20.18
CA VAL A 516 3.99 -7.54 -21.23
C VAL A 516 4.40 -9.00 -21.04
N GLY A 517 3.45 -9.91 -21.16
CA GLY A 517 3.64 -11.35 -20.94
C GLY A 517 3.71 -11.76 -19.47
N GLY A 518 3.78 -10.81 -18.53
CA GLY A 518 3.83 -11.09 -17.09
C GLY A 518 2.61 -10.57 -16.34
N TYR A 519 2.02 -9.46 -16.80
CA TYR A 519 0.92 -8.77 -16.14
C TYR A 519 -0.18 -8.36 -17.12
N GLY A 520 -1.43 -8.34 -16.66
CA GLY A 520 -2.55 -7.76 -17.37
C GLY A 520 -3.23 -6.70 -16.52
N HIS A 521 -3.51 -5.55 -17.12
CA HIS A 521 -4.23 -4.44 -16.47
C HIS A 521 -5.35 -3.97 -17.40
N TYR A 522 -6.56 -3.87 -16.84
CA TYR A 522 -7.76 -3.58 -17.58
C TYR A 522 -8.62 -2.52 -16.89
N TRP A 523 -9.04 -1.49 -17.61
CA TRP A 523 -9.87 -0.43 -17.03
C TRP A 523 -11.30 -0.88 -16.73
N SER A 524 -11.80 -0.46 -15.57
CA SER A 524 -13.23 -0.35 -15.31
C SER A 524 -13.75 1.06 -15.61
N SER A 525 -15.07 1.22 -15.60
CA SER A 525 -15.72 2.54 -15.68
C SER A 525 -15.70 3.30 -14.35
N THR A 526 -15.30 2.67 -13.25
CA THR A 526 -15.42 3.18 -11.87
C THR A 526 -14.19 4.02 -11.49
N LEU A 527 -14.43 5.24 -11.00
CA LEU A 527 -13.39 6.09 -10.41
C LEU A 527 -13.03 5.54 -9.02
N SER A 528 -11.76 5.61 -8.64
CA SER A 528 -11.36 5.29 -7.27
C SER A 528 -12.10 6.18 -6.28
N SER A 529 -12.57 5.57 -5.19
CA SER A 529 -13.18 6.29 -4.08
C SER A 529 -12.14 6.91 -3.13
N SER A 530 -10.88 6.46 -3.24
CA SER A 530 -9.78 6.79 -2.34
C SER A 530 -8.81 7.84 -2.87
N SER A 531 -8.72 7.97 -4.20
CA SER A 531 -7.75 8.83 -4.86
C SER A 531 -8.33 9.44 -6.14
N SER A 532 -8.25 10.74 -6.27
CA SER A 532 -8.62 11.46 -7.50
C SER A 532 -7.67 11.17 -8.68
N TYR A 533 -6.49 10.65 -8.40
CA TYR A 533 -5.49 10.28 -9.40
C TYR A 533 -5.72 8.88 -9.97
N ASP A 534 -6.61 8.09 -9.37
CA ASP A 534 -6.77 6.67 -9.67
C ASP A 534 -8.19 6.35 -10.16
N ALA A 535 -8.29 5.29 -10.93
CA ALA A 535 -9.54 4.64 -11.28
C ALA A 535 -9.41 3.13 -11.05
N CYS A 536 -10.54 2.49 -10.74
CA CYS A 536 -10.57 1.05 -10.49
C CYS A 536 -10.34 0.27 -11.79
N GLY A 537 -9.63 -0.84 -11.68
CA GLY A 537 -9.39 -1.76 -12.78
C GLY A 537 -9.04 -3.16 -12.29
N LEU A 538 -9.04 -4.11 -13.21
CA LEU A 538 -8.55 -5.46 -12.98
C LEU A 538 -7.03 -5.48 -13.18
N SER A 539 -6.32 -6.10 -12.24
CA SER A 539 -4.88 -6.36 -12.34
C SER A 539 -4.59 -7.82 -12.06
N PHE A 540 -3.73 -8.45 -12.86
CA PHE A 540 -3.31 -9.82 -12.65
C PHE A 540 -1.87 -10.08 -13.09
N GLY A 541 -1.28 -11.12 -12.51
CA GLY A 541 -0.02 -11.75 -12.92
C GLY A 541 -0.11 -13.25 -12.66
N SER A 542 0.92 -14.03 -13.02
CA SER A 542 0.90 -15.50 -12.85
C SER A 542 0.64 -16.00 -11.42
N GLY A 543 0.72 -15.11 -10.42
CA GLY A 543 0.52 -15.42 -9.00
C GLY A 543 -0.87 -15.04 -8.44
N GLY A 544 -1.75 -14.42 -9.23
CA GLY A 544 -3.09 -14.02 -8.77
C GLY A 544 -3.71 -12.90 -9.60
N HIS A 545 -4.94 -12.58 -9.25
CA HIS A 545 -5.76 -11.54 -9.88
C HIS A 545 -6.63 -10.85 -8.82
N ASP A 546 -6.89 -9.55 -8.98
CA ASP A 546 -7.82 -8.78 -8.14
C ASP A 546 -8.15 -7.44 -8.82
N THR A 547 -9.11 -6.70 -8.26
CA THR A 547 -9.38 -5.31 -8.62
C THR A 547 -8.44 -4.38 -7.86
N TYR A 548 -7.92 -3.35 -8.54
CA TYR A 548 -6.97 -2.38 -7.98
C TYR A 548 -7.26 -0.97 -8.48
N ASP A 549 -6.85 0.00 -7.67
CA ASP A 549 -6.76 1.39 -8.09
C ASP A 549 -5.50 1.60 -8.95
N LEU A 550 -5.70 2.10 -10.16
CA LEU A 550 -4.66 2.28 -11.18
C LEU A 550 -4.59 3.75 -11.58
N TYR A 551 -3.40 4.29 -11.79
CA TYR A 551 -3.24 5.68 -12.20
C TYR A 551 -3.96 5.96 -13.53
N ARG A 552 -4.87 6.94 -13.52
CA ARG A 552 -5.71 7.33 -14.66
C ARG A 552 -4.90 7.73 -15.89
N SER A 553 -3.69 8.24 -15.69
CA SER A 553 -2.75 8.61 -16.76
C SER A 553 -2.12 7.42 -17.47
N PHE A 554 -2.13 6.22 -16.86
CA PHE A 554 -1.54 5.03 -17.47
C PHE A 554 -2.39 4.48 -18.61
N GLY A 555 -1.75 3.91 -19.62
CA GLY A 555 -2.43 3.22 -20.70
C GLY A 555 -2.71 1.76 -20.33
N GLN A 556 -3.97 1.41 -20.10
CA GLN A 556 -4.41 0.04 -19.80
C GLN A 556 -5.23 -0.55 -20.95
N SER A 557 -5.37 -1.87 -20.96
CA SER A 557 -6.26 -2.56 -21.88
C SER A 557 -7.74 -2.33 -21.52
N VAL A 558 -8.62 -2.52 -22.49
CA VAL A 558 -10.07 -2.49 -22.30
C VAL A 558 -10.68 -3.78 -22.80
N ARG A 559 -11.36 -4.51 -21.90
CA ARG A 559 -12.17 -5.68 -22.19
C ARG A 559 -13.64 -5.30 -22.06
N PRO A 560 -14.38 -5.10 -23.16
CA PRO A 560 -15.78 -4.67 -23.12
C PRO A 560 -16.73 -5.71 -22.52
N VAL A 561 -17.84 -5.19 -21.99
CA VAL A 561 -19.01 -5.99 -21.59
C VAL A 561 -20.27 -5.47 -22.28
N THR A 562 -21.31 -6.31 -22.32
CA THR A 562 -22.66 -5.94 -22.72
C THR A 562 -23.68 -6.68 -21.86
N ASP A 563 -24.88 -6.10 -21.71
CA ASP A 563 -25.98 -6.67 -20.91
C ASP A 563 -26.62 -7.89 -21.57
#